data_57e7ba5f43fc21525096a575c791043b
#
_entry.id   57e7ba5f43fc21525096a575c791043b
#
_cell.length_a   1.000
_cell.length_b   1.000
_cell.length_c   1.000
_cell.angle_alpha   90.00
_cell.angle_beta   90.00
_cell.angle_gamma   90.00
#
_symmetry.space_group_name_H-M   'P 1'
#
loop_
_entity.id
_entity.type
_entity.pdbx_description
1 polymer ?
#
loop_
_entity_poly.entity_id
_entity_poly.type
_entity_poly.pdbx_seq_one_letter_code
_entity_poly.pdbx_strand_id
1 'polypeptide(L)'
;MEKIIDLHIHTTCSDGELTPREVIDMAIKNKVSVISITDHDTIGAYEKELFDYAKDNNIKIIPGVEISTKNDKCGIHVLGYNIDLNNEEFKNKLEKLRNSRHEYLYQVAGKIRELGYIIDIMELDKIEAVTKAHIAMNVISNDKNKDILMKQFGHIPNKGEFIETIMNEGCPAYVKKNTITPREAVELIENASGIAVLAHPVAYKYEDDLTDEDIINLVRDMRVGMIEANYVYVDKNNKKINECNYWRDFAYRNSLKTTIGSDFHKDDGIRPIIGLIGENIKLSDKEIDEMIDNLER
;
A
#
# COMPACT_ATOMS: atom_id res chain seq x y z
N MET A 1 15.72 25.33 -3.46
CA MET A 1 14.33 24.87 -3.69
C MET A 1 14.02 23.92 -2.56
N GLU A 2 12.84 24.00 -1.99
CA GLU A 2 12.37 23.09 -0.95
C GLU A 2 12.36 21.65 -1.50
N LYS A 3 12.94 20.70 -0.78
CA LYS A 3 12.93 19.29 -1.20
C LYS A 3 11.54 18.73 -1.03
N ILE A 4 11.04 18.02 -2.05
CA ILE A 4 9.78 17.29 -2.01
C ILE A 4 10.11 15.82 -2.19
N ILE A 5 9.58 14.96 -1.33
CA ILE A 5 9.76 13.51 -1.39
C ILE A 5 8.43 12.79 -1.26
N ASP A 6 8.35 11.59 -1.82
CA ASP A 6 7.22 10.69 -1.65
C ASP A 6 7.72 9.24 -1.62
N LEU A 7 7.54 8.60 -0.49
CA LEU A 7 8.14 7.29 -0.23
C LEU A 7 7.12 6.15 -0.23
N HIS A 8 5.86 6.41 -0.63
CA HIS A 8 4.81 5.39 -0.68
C HIS A 8 3.94 5.60 -1.91
N ILE A 9 4.23 4.85 -2.97
CA ILE A 9 3.61 5.00 -4.29
C ILE A 9 3.36 3.62 -4.89
N HIS A 10 2.15 3.41 -5.45
CA HIS A 10 1.77 2.20 -6.17
C HIS A 10 1.73 2.42 -7.67
N THR A 11 2.03 1.37 -8.42
CA THR A 11 2.04 1.37 -9.89
C THR A 11 1.18 0.24 -10.44
N THR A 12 1.13 0.13 -11.77
CA THR A 12 0.49 -1.01 -12.46
C THR A 12 1.16 -2.36 -12.19
N CYS A 13 2.28 -2.40 -11.47
CA CYS A 13 2.87 -3.66 -10.99
C CYS A 13 2.09 -4.24 -9.80
N SER A 14 1.27 -3.41 -9.11
CA SER A 14 0.30 -3.87 -8.11
C SER A 14 -1.09 -3.32 -8.42
N ASP A 15 -1.58 -2.33 -7.70
CA ASP A 15 -2.93 -1.78 -7.82
C ASP A 15 -3.00 -0.27 -8.04
N GLY A 16 -1.90 0.34 -8.44
CA GLY A 16 -1.86 1.70 -8.97
C GLY A 16 -2.31 1.77 -10.44
N GLU A 17 -2.77 2.95 -10.86
CA GLU A 17 -3.22 3.18 -12.25
C GLU A 17 -2.08 3.61 -13.19
N LEU A 18 -0.97 4.15 -12.65
CA LEU A 18 0.16 4.62 -13.45
C LEU A 18 1.24 3.53 -13.59
N THR A 19 1.85 3.46 -14.77
CA THR A 19 3.07 2.67 -14.96
C THR A 19 4.23 3.27 -14.15
N PRO A 20 5.29 2.49 -13.83
CA PRO A 20 6.46 3.02 -13.13
C PRO A 20 7.06 4.27 -13.81
N ARG A 21 7.03 4.32 -15.14
CA ARG A 21 7.51 5.47 -15.91
C ARG A 21 6.61 6.70 -15.74
N GLU A 22 5.29 6.54 -15.81
CA GLU A 22 4.33 7.63 -15.60
C GLU A 22 4.39 8.18 -14.16
N VAL A 23 4.74 7.34 -13.17
CA VAL A 23 5.05 7.79 -11.80
C VAL A 23 6.24 8.75 -11.81
N ILE A 24 7.33 8.45 -12.53
CA ILE A 24 8.45 9.40 -12.69
C ILE A 24 7.99 10.68 -13.38
N ASP A 25 7.18 10.60 -14.44
CA ASP A 25 6.66 11.78 -15.15
C ASP A 25 5.83 12.68 -14.21
N MET A 26 5.00 12.08 -13.35
CA MET A 26 4.23 12.83 -12.35
C MET A 26 5.16 13.43 -11.27
N ALA A 27 6.17 12.69 -10.83
CA ALA A 27 7.17 13.21 -9.89
C ALA A 27 7.92 14.43 -10.46
N ILE A 28 8.32 14.39 -11.73
CA ILE A 28 8.91 15.53 -12.44
C ILE A 28 7.96 16.73 -12.43
N LYS A 29 6.70 16.52 -12.84
CA LYS A 29 5.66 17.56 -12.88
C LYS A 29 5.48 18.23 -11.51
N ASN A 30 5.49 17.43 -10.43
CA ASN A 30 5.27 17.89 -9.07
C ASN A 30 6.58 18.27 -8.34
N LYS A 31 7.73 18.28 -9.04
CA LYS A 31 9.06 18.64 -8.52
C LYS A 31 9.53 17.78 -7.36
N VAL A 32 9.11 16.53 -7.34
CA VAL A 32 9.57 15.54 -6.36
C VAL A 32 11.01 15.15 -6.68
N SER A 33 11.88 15.14 -5.68
CA SER A 33 13.31 14.86 -5.85
C SER A 33 13.72 13.45 -5.41
N VAL A 34 12.91 12.82 -4.53
CA VAL A 34 13.15 11.45 -4.05
C VAL A 34 11.82 10.72 -4.00
N ILE A 35 11.78 9.51 -4.55
CA ILE A 35 10.61 8.64 -4.50
C ILE A 35 10.98 7.23 -4.06
N SER A 36 9.98 6.51 -3.56
CA SER A 36 10.01 5.05 -3.47
C SER A 36 8.71 4.49 -4.05
N ILE A 37 8.82 3.57 -4.98
CA ILE A 37 7.70 2.77 -5.46
C ILE A 37 7.57 1.57 -4.53
N THR A 38 6.43 1.42 -3.91
CA THR A 38 6.22 0.41 -2.85
C THR A 38 5.05 -0.51 -3.20
N ASP A 39 5.05 -1.03 -4.42
CA ASP A 39 4.03 -1.93 -4.91
C ASP A 39 3.80 -3.13 -3.96
N HIS A 40 2.54 -3.57 -3.84
CA HIS A 40 2.16 -4.67 -2.96
C HIS A 40 2.83 -6.00 -3.35
N ASP A 41 3.63 -6.55 -2.44
CA ASP A 41 4.29 -7.85 -2.54
C ASP A 41 5.10 -8.07 -3.84
N THR A 42 5.56 -6.97 -4.49
CA THR A 42 6.37 -7.04 -5.71
C THR A 42 7.41 -5.93 -5.77
N ILE A 43 8.52 -6.21 -6.43
CA ILE A 43 9.56 -5.25 -6.82
C ILE A 43 9.68 -5.15 -8.35
N GLY A 44 8.62 -5.55 -9.06
CA GLY A 44 8.58 -5.61 -10.52
C GLY A 44 8.72 -4.26 -11.23
N ALA A 45 8.47 -3.15 -10.51
CA ALA A 45 8.67 -1.80 -11.03
C ALA A 45 10.15 -1.44 -11.29
N TYR A 46 11.10 -2.12 -10.62
CA TYR A 46 12.51 -1.74 -10.57
C TYR A 46 13.34 -2.35 -11.70
N GLU A 47 13.09 -1.92 -12.91
CA GLU A 47 13.93 -2.22 -14.07
C GLU A 47 15.05 -1.18 -14.23
N LYS A 48 16.15 -1.58 -14.89
CA LYS A 48 17.30 -0.69 -15.11
C LYS A 48 16.92 0.60 -15.82
N GLU A 49 16.03 0.51 -16.79
CA GLU A 49 15.53 1.62 -17.59
C GLU A 49 14.80 2.67 -16.74
N LEU A 50 14.12 2.25 -15.68
CA LEU A 50 13.46 3.16 -14.74
C LEU A 50 14.49 4.00 -13.97
N PHE A 51 15.54 3.36 -13.45
CA PHE A 51 16.61 4.07 -12.74
C PHE A 51 17.37 5.06 -13.63
N ASP A 52 17.69 4.65 -14.87
CA ASP A 52 18.35 5.50 -15.85
C ASP A 52 17.45 6.72 -16.15
N TYR A 53 16.16 6.50 -16.38
CA TYR A 53 15.20 7.59 -16.65
C TYR A 53 15.02 8.56 -15.47
N ALA A 54 14.89 8.04 -14.26
CA ALA A 54 14.79 8.87 -13.04
C ALA A 54 16.05 9.72 -12.84
N LYS A 55 17.24 9.12 -13.01
CA LYS A 55 18.52 9.80 -12.90
C LYS A 55 18.68 10.94 -13.90
N ASP A 56 18.29 10.72 -15.16
CA ASP A 56 18.34 11.74 -16.21
C ASP A 56 17.43 12.93 -15.90
N ASN A 57 16.42 12.73 -15.06
CA ASN A 57 15.48 13.76 -14.60
C ASN A 57 15.75 14.25 -13.17
N ASN A 58 16.91 13.95 -12.59
CA ASN A 58 17.32 14.33 -11.23
C ASN A 58 16.37 13.82 -10.12
N ILE A 59 15.76 12.67 -10.31
CA ILE A 59 14.95 11.98 -9.30
C ILE A 59 15.76 10.83 -8.73
N LYS A 60 15.89 10.79 -7.40
CA LYS A 60 16.46 9.66 -6.68
C LYS A 60 15.37 8.63 -6.40
N ILE A 61 15.63 7.37 -6.72
CA ILE A 61 14.78 6.24 -6.33
C ILE A 61 15.42 5.53 -5.14
N ILE A 62 14.64 5.33 -4.07
CA ILE A 62 14.95 4.39 -2.99
C ILE A 62 14.12 3.13 -3.27
N PRO A 63 14.75 1.98 -3.58
CA PRO A 63 14.00 0.75 -3.82
C PRO A 63 13.14 0.37 -2.62
N GLY A 64 11.85 0.11 -2.85
CA GLY A 64 10.92 -0.22 -1.78
C GLY A 64 9.91 -1.30 -2.17
N VAL A 65 9.11 -1.68 -1.21
CA VAL A 65 8.00 -2.63 -1.35
C VAL A 65 7.02 -2.40 -0.21
N GLU A 66 5.74 -2.67 -0.43
CA GLU A 66 4.76 -2.80 0.64
C GLU A 66 4.33 -4.26 0.77
N ILE A 67 4.64 -4.88 1.92
CA ILE A 67 4.27 -6.27 2.18
C ILE A 67 2.95 -6.31 2.93
N SER A 68 1.95 -6.98 2.33
CA SER A 68 0.66 -7.21 2.98
C SER A 68 0.75 -8.36 3.96
N THR A 69 0.42 -8.10 5.20
CA THR A 69 0.48 -9.06 6.30
C THR A 69 -0.85 -9.12 7.05
N LYS A 70 -0.98 -10.02 8.01
CA LYS A 70 -2.12 -10.07 8.92
C LYS A 70 -1.66 -10.48 10.32
N ASN A 71 -2.18 -9.79 11.34
CA ASN A 71 -2.14 -10.26 12.72
C ASN A 71 -3.50 -10.85 13.12
N ASP A 72 -3.70 -11.12 14.40
CA ASP A 72 -4.96 -11.70 14.92
C ASP A 72 -6.15 -10.74 14.83
N LYS A 73 -5.91 -9.43 14.70
CA LYS A 73 -6.96 -8.40 14.69
C LYS A 73 -7.32 -7.97 13.27
N CYS A 74 -6.31 -7.60 12.46
CA CYS A 74 -6.54 -6.98 11.14
C CYS A 74 -5.40 -7.23 10.16
N GLY A 75 -5.56 -6.74 8.94
CA GLY A 75 -4.49 -6.63 7.96
C GLY A 75 -3.51 -5.52 8.37
N ILE A 76 -2.22 -5.79 8.26
CA ILE A 76 -1.15 -4.83 8.55
C ILE A 76 -0.23 -4.76 7.35
N HIS A 77 0.15 -3.55 6.96
CA HIS A 77 1.11 -3.34 5.88
C HIS A 77 2.47 -2.95 6.44
N VAL A 78 3.51 -3.50 5.85
CA VAL A 78 4.91 -3.24 6.23
C VAL A 78 5.65 -2.72 5.02
N LEU A 79 6.09 -1.46 5.08
CA LEU A 79 6.94 -0.87 4.05
C LEU A 79 8.38 -1.35 4.26
N GLY A 80 9.03 -1.73 3.17
CA GLY A 80 10.45 -2.01 3.13
C GLY A 80 11.15 -1.00 2.24
N TYR A 81 12.28 -0.46 2.67
CA TYR A 81 13.08 0.49 1.92
C TYR A 81 14.53 0.02 1.77
N ASN A 82 15.21 0.55 0.76
CA ASN A 82 16.60 0.23 0.44
C ASN A 82 16.86 -1.28 0.26
N ILE A 83 15.90 -1.96 -0.36
CA ILE A 83 15.92 -3.39 -0.60
C ILE A 83 17.03 -3.74 -1.59
N ASP A 84 17.80 -4.78 -1.30
CA ASP A 84 18.69 -5.41 -2.29
C ASP A 84 17.85 -6.12 -3.36
N LEU A 85 17.71 -5.46 -4.49
CA LEU A 85 16.94 -5.96 -5.64
C LEU A 85 17.54 -7.25 -6.26
N ASN A 86 18.74 -7.67 -5.87
CA ASN A 86 19.37 -8.91 -6.32
C ASN A 86 19.20 -10.07 -5.34
N ASN A 87 18.56 -9.85 -4.18
CA ASN A 87 18.34 -10.90 -3.19
C ASN A 87 17.31 -11.92 -3.70
N GLU A 88 17.81 -13.08 -4.12
CA GLU A 88 16.97 -14.14 -4.71
C GLU A 88 16.00 -14.77 -3.68
N GLU A 89 16.38 -14.86 -2.40
CA GLU A 89 15.48 -15.36 -1.36
C GLU A 89 14.29 -14.44 -1.17
N PHE A 90 14.54 -13.12 -1.17
CA PHE A 90 13.50 -12.09 -1.12
C PHE A 90 12.53 -12.20 -2.29
N LYS A 91 13.07 -12.25 -3.52
CA LYS A 91 12.26 -12.41 -4.75
C LYS A 91 11.39 -13.65 -4.71
N ASN A 92 11.98 -14.79 -4.35
CA ASN A 92 11.27 -16.08 -4.26
C ASN A 92 10.16 -16.04 -3.19
N LYS A 93 10.35 -15.28 -2.10
CA LYS A 93 9.33 -15.14 -1.06
C LYS A 93 8.19 -14.24 -1.52
N LEU A 94 8.49 -13.13 -2.19
CA LEU A 94 7.47 -12.27 -2.80
C LEU A 94 6.65 -13.04 -3.85
N GLU A 95 7.31 -13.85 -4.69
CA GLU A 95 6.60 -14.70 -5.65
C GLU A 95 5.63 -15.67 -4.96
N LYS A 96 6.03 -16.29 -3.85
CA LYS A 96 5.13 -17.15 -3.06
C LYS A 96 3.94 -16.37 -2.47
N LEU A 97 4.15 -15.13 -2.03
CA LEU A 97 3.07 -14.27 -1.55
C LEU A 97 2.09 -13.93 -2.71
N ARG A 98 2.61 -13.59 -3.89
CA ARG A 98 1.77 -13.35 -5.09
C ARG A 98 1.00 -14.60 -5.52
N ASN A 99 1.65 -15.75 -5.55
CA ASN A 99 0.98 -17.03 -5.86
C ASN A 99 -0.17 -17.31 -4.87
N SER A 100 0.01 -17.02 -3.58
CA SER A 100 -1.06 -17.10 -2.57
C SER A 100 -2.21 -16.11 -2.86
N ARG A 101 -1.94 -14.96 -3.49
CA ARG A 101 -2.99 -14.04 -3.94
C ARG A 101 -3.81 -14.61 -5.10
N HIS A 102 -3.18 -15.30 -6.04
CA HIS A 102 -3.88 -15.99 -7.14
C HIS A 102 -4.73 -17.17 -6.62
N GLU A 103 -4.19 -17.97 -5.70
CA GLU A 103 -5.00 -19.01 -5.03
C GLU A 103 -6.22 -18.42 -4.33
N TYR A 104 -6.05 -17.31 -3.62
CA TYR A 104 -7.14 -16.56 -2.99
C TYR A 104 -8.16 -16.07 -4.04
N LEU A 105 -7.70 -15.51 -5.18
CA LEU A 105 -8.56 -15.08 -6.28
C LEU A 105 -9.48 -16.20 -6.75
N TYR A 106 -8.94 -17.40 -7.02
CA TYR A 106 -9.75 -18.54 -7.49
C TYR A 106 -10.78 -18.97 -6.47
N GLN A 107 -10.42 -19.01 -5.18
CA GLN A 107 -11.35 -19.40 -4.11
C GLN A 107 -12.46 -18.36 -3.93
N VAL A 108 -12.12 -17.07 -3.91
CA VAL A 108 -13.11 -15.98 -3.79
C VAL A 108 -14.02 -15.94 -5.01
N ALA A 109 -13.46 -16.10 -6.22
CA ALA A 109 -14.23 -16.10 -7.45
C ALA A 109 -15.26 -17.23 -7.48
N GLY A 110 -14.94 -18.40 -6.94
CA GLY A 110 -15.90 -19.50 -6.75
C GLY A 110 -17.11 -19.05 -5.92
N LYS A 111 -16.86 -18.46 -4.74
CA LYS A 111 -17.92 -17.97 -3.86
C LYS A 111 -18.71 -16.79 -4.47
N ILE A 112 -18.04 -15.87 -5.15
CA ILE A 112 -18.70 -14.76 -5.85
C ILE A 112 -19.66 -15.29 -6.92
N ARG A 113 -19.27 -16.33 -7.66
CA ARG A 113 -20.15 -16.99 -8.64
C ARG A 113 -21.32 -17.71 -7.99
N GLU A 114 -21.13 -18.36 -6.84
CA GLU A 114 -22.22 -18.98 -6.06
C GLU A 114 -23.27 -17.96 -5.61
N LEU A 115 -22.86 -16.70 -5.37
CA LEU A 115 -23.76 -15.59 -5.06
C LEU A 115 -24.48 -15.04 -6.32
N GLY A 116 -24.18 -15.54 -7.50
CA GLY A 116 -24.78 -15.15 -8.76
C GLY A 116 -24.09 -14.01 -9.50
N TYR A 117 -22.93 -13.53 -9.02
CA TYR A 117 -22.16 -12.52 -9.72
C TYR A 117 -21.30 -13.11 -10.85
N ILE A 118 -21.07 -12.31 -11.87
CA ILE A 118 -20.14 -12.61 -12.96
C ILE A 118 -18.80 -11.94 -12.60
N ILE A 119 -17.72 -12.72 -12.71
CA ILE A 119 -16.35 -12.28 -12.47
C ILE A 119 -15.44 -12.82 -13.59
N ASP A 120 -14.62 -11.93 -14.17
CA ASP A 120 -13.64 -12.30 -15.19
C ASP A 120 -12.29 -12.63 -14.54
N ILE A 121 -12.10 -13.93 -14.25
CA ILE A 121 -10.87 -14.43 -13.66
C ILE A 121 -9.70 -14.30 -14.65
N MET A 122 -9.94 -14.44 -15.96
CA MET A 122 -8.86 -14.40 -16.96
C MET A 122 -8.23 -13.00 -17.08
N GLU A 123 -9.00 -11.96 -16.81
CA GLU A 123 -8.50 -10.59 -16.70
C GLU A 123 -7.69 -10.40 -15.41
N LEU A 124 -8.27 -10.81 -14.28
CA LEU A 124 -7.65 -10.67 -12.95
C LEU A 124 -6.36 -11.48 -12.79
N ASP A 125 -6.27 -12.64 -13.43
CA ASP A 125 -5.12 -13.54 -13.33
C ASP A 125 -3.87 -12.99 -14.03
N LYS A 126 -4.02 -11.97 -14.88
CA LYS A 126 -2.91 -11.26 -15.52
C LYS A 126 -2.24 -10.24 -14.59
N ILE A 127 -2.89 -9.88 -13.48
CA ILE A 127 -2.37 -8.89 -12.53
C ILE A 127 -1.39 -9.60 -11.60
N GLU A 128 -0.13 -9.20 -11.61
CA GLU A 128 0.95 -9.83 -10.84
C GLU A 128 0.64 -9.88 -9.33
N ALA A 129 0.18 -8.77 -8.76
CA ALA A 129 -0.18 -8.68 -7.34
C ALA A 129 -1.68 -8.37 -7.17
N VAL A 130 -2.55 -9.30 -7.58
CA VAL A 130 -4.01 -9.13 -7.49
C VAL A 130 -4.49 -8.87 -6.06
N THR A 131 -5.32 -7.83 -5.89
CA THR A 131 -5.85 -7.41 -4.58
C THR A 131 -7.37 -7.64 -4.47
N LYS A 132 -7.93 -7.51 -3.26
CA LYS A 132 -9.39 -7.47 -3.07
C LYS A 132 -10.04 -6.33 -3.87
N ALA A 133 -9.35 -5.20 -4.02
CA ALA A 133 -9.83 -4.05 -4.77
C ALA A 133 -10.02 -4.40 -6.26
N HIS A 134 -9.07 -5.12 -6.86
CA HIS A 134 -9.20 -5.61 -8.24
C HIS A 134 -10.42 -6.53 -8.41
N ILE A 135 -10.59 -7.48 -7.49
CA ILE A 135 -11.72 -8.41 -7.50
C ILE A 135 -13.05 -7.66 -7.42
N ALA A 136 -13.17 -6.75 -6.45
CA ALA A 136 -14.38 -5.95 -6.26
C ALA A 136 -14.70 -5.10 -7.50
N MET A 137 -13.69 -4.40 -8.05
CA MET A 137 -13.89 -3.56 -9.24
C MET A 137 -14.27 -4.36 -10.47
N ASN A 138 -13.68 -5.55 -10.69
CA ASN A 138 -14.04 -6.42 -11.79
C ASN A 138 -15.53 -6.85 -11.73
N VAL A 139 -16.04 -7.13 -10.52
CA VAL A 139 -17.45 -7.46 -10.32
C VAL A 139 -18.34 -6.23 -10.51
N ILE A 140 -17.99 -5.08 -9.92
CA ILE A 140 -18.81 -3.86 -9.91
C ILE A 140 -18.89 -3.24 -11.31
N SER A 141 -17.80 -3.23 -12.06
CA SER A 141 -17.74 -2.63 -13.40
C SER A 141 -18.37 -3.50 -14.50
N ASN A 142 -18.72 -4.75 -14.19
CA ASN A 142 -19.37 -5.63 -15.15
C ASN A 142 -20.87 -5.32 -15.26
N ASP A 143 -21.29 -4.77 -16.40
CA ASP A 143 -22.70 -4.37 -16.65
C ASP A 143 -23.71 -5.51 -16.39
N LYS A 144 -23.29 -6.76 -16.58
CA LYS A 144 -24.16 -7.95 -16.33
C LYS A 144 -24.47 -8.13 -14.84
N ASN A 145 -23.70 -7.52 -13.94
CA ASN A 145 -23.94 -7.57 -12.50
C ASN A 145 -24.84 -6.44 -12.00
N LYS A 146 -25.19 -5.47 -12.83
CA LYS A 146 -25.91 -4.27 -12.42
C LYS A 146 -27.22 -4.58 -11.67
N ASP A 147 -28.01 -5.50 -12.21
CA ASP A 147 -29.33 -5.83 -11.60
C ASP A 147 -29.17 -6.52 -10.23
N ILE A 148 -28.21 -7.43 -10.09
CA ILE A 148 -27.94 -8.10 -8.82
C ILE A 148 -27.33 -7.14 -7.79
N LEU A 149 -26.45 -6.23 -8.20
CA LEU A 149 -25.89 -5.18 -7.35
C LEU A 149 -26.99 -4.24 -6.85
N MET A 150 -27.83 -3.74 -7.76
CA MET A 150 -28.99 -2.89 -7.40
C MET A 150 -29.96 -3.59 -6.46
N LYS A 151 -30.21 -4.89 -6.65
CA LYS A 151 -31.10 -5.67 -5.77
C LYS A 151 -30.51 -5.84 -4.37
N GLN A 152 -29.19 -6.05 -4.26
CA GLN A 152 -28.51 -6.35 -2.99
C GLN A 152 -28.17 -5.10 -2.19
N PHE A 153 -27.71 -4.05 -2.86
CA PHE A 153 -27.23 -2.81 -2.22
C PHE A 153 -28.19 -1.63 -2.33
N GLY A 154 -29.20 -1.69 -3.22
CA GLY A 154 -30.07 -0.56 -3.54
C GLY A 154 -29.43 0.47 -4.49
N HIS A 155 -28.15 0.36 -4.76
CA HIS A 155 -27.35 1.20 -5.66
C HIS A 155 -26.16 0.40 -6.18
N ILE A 156 -25.32 0.99 -7.05
CA ILE A 156 -24.04 0.40 -7.43
C ILE A 156 -23.02 0.75 -6.33
N PRO A 157 -22.53 -0.24 -5.57
CA PRO A 157 -21.61 0.01 -4.46
C PRO A 157 -20.24 0.50 -4.97
N ASN A 158 -19.50 1.21 -4.13
CA ASN A 158 -18.07 1.39 -4.38
C ASN A 158 -17.28 0.13 -3.96
N LYS A 159 -15.98 0.09 -4.30
CA LYS A 159 -15.13 -1.09 -4.03
C LYS A 159 -15.03 -1.43 -2.53
N GLY A 160 -14.97 -0.41 -1.67
CA GLY A 160 -14.87 -0.59 -0.22
C GLY A 160 -16.13 -1.23 0.34
N GLU A 161 -17.31 -0.68 -0.01
CA GLU A 161 -18.60 -1.21 0.40
C GLU A 161 -18.83 -2.66 -0.05
N PHE A 162 -18.43 -2.99 -1.30
CA PHE A 162 -18.50 -4.36 -1.79
C PHE A 162 -17.61 -5.31 -0.98
N ILE A 163 -16.36 -4.90 -0.70
CA ILE A 163 -15.42 -5.70 0.10
C ILE A 163 -15.96 -5.92 1.52
N GLU A 164 -16.44 -4.86 2.18
CA GLU A 164 -17.01 -4.92 3.54
C GLU A 164 -18.21 -5.83 3.62
N THR A 165 -19.08 -5.82 2.60
CA THR A 165 -20.35 -6.56 2.63
C THR A 165 -20.23 -7.98 2.11
N ILE A 166 -19.31 -8.25 1.18
CA ILE A 166 -19.25 -9.52 0.44
C ILE A 166 -18.00 -10.35 0.79
N MET A 167 -16.84 -9.70 1.02
CA MET A 167 -15.55 -10.41 1.01
C MET A 167 -14.82 -10.42 2.36
N ASN A 168 -15.23 -9.62 3.33
CA ASN A 168 -14.60 -9.59 4.66
C ASN A 168 -15.06 -10.75 5.55
N GLU A 169 -14.40 -10.93 6.70
CA GLU A 169 -14.70 -12.00 7.65
C GLU A 169 -16.17 -11.93 8.10
N GLY A 170 -16.82 -13.08 8.10
CA GLY A 170 -18.27 -13.18 8.36
C GLY A 170 -19.17 -12.92 7.14
N CYS A 171 -18.61 -12.48 5.99
CA CYS A 171 -19.37 -12.21 4.78
C CYS A 171 -19.47 -13.43 3.83
N PRO A 172 -20.45 -13.43 2.90
CA PRO A 172 -20.76 -14.62 2.08
C PRO A 172 -19.62 -15.15 1.22
N ALA A 173 -18.76 -14.26 0.67
CA ALA A 173 -17.62 -14.67 -0.14
C ALA A 173 -16.29 -14.59 0.63
N TYR A 174 -16.33 -14.59 1.96
CA TYR A 174 -15.10 -14.62 2.76
C TYR A 174 -14.26 -15.87 2.45
N VAL A 175 -12.98 -15.63 2.21
CA VAL A 175 -11.94 -16.66 2.14
C VAL A 175 -10.79 -16.20 3.05
N LYS A 176 -10.29 -17.11 3.87
CA LYS A 176 -9.11 -16.84 4.69
C LYS A 176 -7.90 -16.71 3.76
N LYS A 177 -7.28 -15.51 3.73
CA LYS A 177 -6.07 -15.29 2.96
C LYS A 177 -4.88 -15.93 3.67
N ASN A 178 -4.10 -16.70 2.95
CA ASN A 178 -2.82 -17.20 3.44
C ASN A 178 -1.78 -16.10 3.26
N THR A 179 -1.34 -15.51 4.36
CA THR A 179 -0.36 -14.40 4.37
C THR A 179 0.57 -14.57 5.57
N ILE A 180 1.69 -13.87 5.55
CA ILE A 180 2.67 -13.86 6.64
C ILE A 180 2.27 -12.87 7.74
N THR A 181 2.87 -13.04 8.91
CA THR A 181 2.72 -12.09 10.01
C THR A 181 3.54 -10.81 9.77
N PRO A 182 3.20 -9.68 10.44
CA PRO A 182 4.00 -8.46 10.35
C PRO A 182 5.47 -8.67 10.74
N ARG A 183 5.74 -9.51 11.74
CA ARG A 183 7.12 -9.85 12.16
C ARG A 183 7.89 -10.60 11.08
N GLU A 184 7.28 -11.59 10.42
CA GLU A 184 7.90 -12.31 9.31
C GLU A 184 8.20 -11.40 8.12
N ALA A 185 7.35 -10.38 7.85
CA ALA A 185 7.61 -9.39 6.82
C ALA A 185 8.81 -8.50 7.16
N VAL A 186 8.94 -8.08 8.42
CA VAL A 186 10.13 -7.34 8.90
C VAL A 186 11.39 -8.16 8.69
N GLU A 187 11.41 -9.42 9.14
CA GLU A 187 12.56 -10.31 8.96
C GLU A 187 12.91 -10.53 7.49
N LEU A 188 11.90 -10.63 6.63
CA LEU A 188 12.09 -10.75 5.19
C LEU A 188 12.76 -9.49 4.59
N ILE A 189 12.33 -8.29 4.98
CA ILE A 189 12.90 -7.01 4.56
C ILE A 189 14.33 -6.86 5.07
N GLU A 190 14.58 -7.13 6.36
CA GLU A 190 15.90 -7.03 6.99
C GLU A 190 16.91 -8.01 6.37
N ASN A 191 16.48 -9.23 6.04
CA ASN A 191 17.31 -10.24 5.34
C ASN A 191 17.67 -9.81 3.90
N ALA A 192 16.89 -8.91 3.31
CA ALA A 192 17.22 -8.26 2.03
C ALA A 192 17.96 -6.92 2.21
N SER A 193 18.59 -6.71 3.37
CA SER A 193 19.34 -5.49 3.75
C SER A 193 18.47 -4.23 3.80
N GLY A 194 17.15 -4.38 3.80
CA GLY A 194 16.20 -3.27 3.82
C GLY A 194 15.88 -2.79 5.24
N ILE A 195 15.20 -1.66 5.31
CA ILE A 195 14.68 -1.05 6.53
C ILE A 195 13.16 -1.18 6.54
N ALA A 196 12.61 -1.80 7.60
CA ALA A 196 11.17 -2.00 7.73
C ALA A 196 10.49 -0.85 8.50
N VAL A 197 9.31 -0.46 8.03
CA VAL A 197 8.49 0.63 8.58
C VAL A 197 7.03 0.17 8.68
N LEU A 198 6.34 0.51 9.77
CA LEU A 198 4.89 0.32 9.86
C LEU A 198 4.20 1.34 8.95
N ALA A 199 3.46 0.87 7.94
CA ALA A 199 2.72 1.72 7.01
C ALA A 199 1.52 2.39 7.70
N HIS A 200 1.18 3.59 7.30
CA HIS A 200 -0.05 4.37 7.56
C HIS A 200 -0.83 4.02 8.84
N PRO A 201 -0.26 4.16 10.07
CA PRO A 201 -0.92 3.73 11.31
C PRO A 201 -2.28 4.41 11.56
N VAL A 202 -2.51 5.60 10.98
CA VAL A 202 -3.80 6.28 11.02
C VAL A 202 -4.93 5.46 10.38
N ALA A 203 -4.63 4.67 9.35
CA ALA A 203 -5.63 3.83 8.70
C ALA A 203 -6.18 2.78 9.68
N TYR A 204 -5.34 2.07 10.42
CA TYR A 204 -5.76 1.06 11.41
C TYR A 204 -6.60 1.63 12.55
N LYS A 205 -6.37 2.89 12.91
CA LYS A 205 -7.20 3.60 13.90
C LYS A 205 -8.63 3.79 13.41
N TYR A 206 -8.82 4.09 12.12
CA TYR A 206 -10.13 4.43 11.56
C TYR A 206 -10.84 3.25 10.87
N GLU A 207 -10.11 2.24 10.40
CA GLU A 207 -10.66 1.07 9.73
C GLU A 207 -10.88 -0.10 10.69
N ASP A 208 -9.96 -0.27 11.66
CA ASP A 208 -9.92 -1.46 12.53
C ASP A 208 -10.05 -1.10 14.02
N ASP A 209 -10.35 0.16 14.35
CA ASP A 209 -10.51 0.67 15.73
C ASP A 209 -9.29 0.42 16.62
N LEU A 210 -8.06 0.36 16.05
CA LEU A 210 -6.87 0.17 16.86
C LEU A 210 -6.56 1.41 17.70
N THR A 211 -6.28 1.18 18.99
CA THR A 211 -5.84 2.23 19.92
C THR A 211 -4.34 2.53 19.77
N ASP A 212 -3.89 3.63 20.37
CA ASP A 212 -2.46 3.95 20.48
C ASP A 212 -1.67 2.82 21.16
N GLU A 213 -2.27 2.16 22.16
CA GLU A 213 -1.65 1.03 22.85
C GLU A 213 -1.53 -0.18 21.91
N ASP A 214 -2.53 -0.45 21.08
CA ASP A 214 -2.47 -1.51 20.07
C ASP A 214 -1.36 -1.23 19.06
N ILE A 215 -1.25 0.02 18.56
CA ILE A 215 -0.21 0.41 17.60
C ILE A 215 1.19 0.30 18.20
N ILE A 216 1.41 0.76 19.44
CA ILE A 216 2.76 0.64 20.05
C ILE A 216 3.12 -0.82 20.36
N ASN A 217 2.15 -1.65 20.74
CA ASN A 217 2.37 -3.08 20.92
C ASN A 217 2.70 -3.74 19.58
N LEU A 218 1.98 -3.40 18.50
CA LEU A 218 2.29 -3.86 17.15
C LEU A 218 3.72 -3.50 16.74
N VAL A 219 4.14 -2.24 16.91
CA VAL A 219 5.50 -1.77 16.63
C VAL A 219 6.56 -2.57 17.41
N ARG A 220 6.31 -2.87 18.69
CA ARG A 220 7.19 -3.68 19.52
C ARG A 220 7.26 -5.14 19.08
N ASP A 221 6.13 -5.74 18.76
CA ASP A 221 6.04 -7.13 18.28
C ASP A 221 6.74 -7.30 16.92
N MET A 222 6.57 -6.31 16.04
CA MET A 222 7.29 -6.23 14.77
C MET A 222 8.79 -5.98 14.95
N ARG A 223 9.20 -5.32 16.05
CA ARG A 223 10.55 -4.80 16.30
C ARG A 223 11.01 -3.77 15.28
N VAL A 224 10.09 -2.93 14.80
CA VAL A 224 10.44 -1.82 13.91
C VAL A 224 10.74 -0.55 14.70
N GLY A 225 11.66 0.25 14.17
CA GLY A 225 12.02 1.55 14.75
C GLY A 225 11.38 2.74 14.06
N MET A 226 10.49 2.51 13.10
CA MET A 226 9.93 3.56 12.24
C MET A 226 8.45 3.33 11.94
N ILE A 227 7.70 4.45 11.77
CA ILE A 227 6.31 4.45 11.31
C ILE A 227 6.11 5.49 10.21
N GLU A 228 5.15 5.28 9.33
CA GLU A 228 4.72 6.28 8.36
C GLU A 228 3.77 7.29 9.02
N ALA A 229 4.35 8.33 9.61
CA ALA A 229 3.61 9.35 10.37
C ALA A 229 3.03 10.47 9.49
N ASN A 230 3.65 10.72 8.34
CA ASN A 230 3.24 11.79 7.43
C ASN A 230 2.43 11.21 6.27
N TYR A 231 1.21 10.82 6.58
CA TYR A 231 0.25 10.21 5.67
C TYR A 231 -1.14 10.82 5.92
N VAL A 232 -1.88 11.12 4.85
CA VAL A 232 -3.25 11.64 4.92
C VAL A 232 -4.24 10.55 4.54
N TYR A 233 -4.96 10.04 5.52
CA TYR A 233 -5.97 9.02 5.31
C TYR A 233 -7.24 9.60 4.67
N VAL A 234 -7.85 8.87 3.75
CA VAL A 234 -9.15 9.22 3.16
C VAL A 234 -10.13 8.09 3.45
N ASP A 235 -11.15 8.42 4.27
CA ASP A 235 -12.15 7.45 4.69
C ASP A 235 -13.11 7.04 3.56
N LYS A 236 -13.98 6.07 3.83
CA LYS A 236 -15.00 5.58 2.88
C LYS A 236 -16.00 6.64 2.42
N ASN A 237 -16.12 7.77 3.11
CA ASN A 237 -16.96 8.90 2.77
C ASN A 237 -16.20 10.01 2.01
N ASN A 238 -14.97 9.73 1.56
CA ASN A 238 -14.05 10.67 0.93
C ASN A 238 -13.61 11.83 1.84
N LYS A 239 -13.70 11.66 3.15
CA LYS A 239 -13.22 12.65 4.11
C LYS A 239 -11.72 12.49 4.32
N LYS A 240 -10.96 13.56 4.09
CA LYS A 240 -9.53 13.60 4.39
C LYS A 240 -9.30 13.75 5.88
N ILE A 241 -8.49 12.88 6.45
CA ILE A 241 -8.09 12.87 7.86
C ILE A 241 -6.57 13.08 7.89
N ASN A 242 -6.16 14.27 8.31
CA ASN A 242 -4.77 14.64 8.45
C ASN A 242 -4.40 14.67 9.94
N GLU A 243 -3.80 13.59 10.42
CA GLU A 243 -3.28 13.46 11.78
C GLU A 243 -1.73 13.43 11.82
N CYS A 244 -1.04 13.96 10.80
CA CYS A 244 0.42 13.89 10.71
C CYS A 244 1.13 14.47 11.94
N ASN A 245 0.66 15.58 12.51
CA ASN A 245 1.22 16.15 13.74
C ASN A 245 1.06 15.19 14.91
N TYR A 246 -0.10 14.58 15.05
CA TYR A 246 -0.38 13.60 16.10
C TYR A 246 0.54 12.39 15.98
N TRP A 247 0.71 11.82 14.81
CA TRP A 247 1.55 10.65 14.57
C TRP A 247 3.05 10.96 14.69
N ARG A 248 3.48 12.18 14.36
CA ARG A 248 4.86 12.64 14.65
C ARG A 248 5.10 12.75 16.16
N ASP A 249 4.16 13.33 16.91
CA ASP A 249 4.23 13.39 18.38
C ASP A 249 4.19 12.00 19.00
N PHE A 250 3.37 11.10 18.47
CA PHE A 250 3.34 9.68 18.87
C PHE A 250 4.71 9.02 18.64
N ALA A 251 5.29 9.19 17.47
CA ALA A 251 6.61 8.66 17.15
C ALA A 251 7.69 9.21 18.09
N TYR A 252 7.71 10.52 18.30
CA TYR A 252 8.65 11.17 19.21
C TYR A 252 8.56 10.62 20.64
N ARG A 253 7.35 10.53 21.20
CA ARG A 253 7.12 9.99 22.56
C ARG A 253 7.55 8.53 22.71
N ASN A 254 7.55 7.77 21.64
CA ASN A 254 7.92 6.36 21.62
C ASN A 254 9.32 6.08 21.04
N SER A 255 10.14 7.14 20.82
CA SER A 255 11.49 7.04 20.25
C SER A 255 11.54 6.36 18.88
N LEU A 256 10.49 6.54 18.07
CA LEU A 256 10.39 6.06 16.71
C LEU A 256 10.83 7.14 15.70
N LYS A 257 11.35 6.71 14.57
CA LYS A 257 11.57 7.55 13.40
C LYS A 257 10.29 7.60 12.56
N THR A 258 10.25 8.55 11.62
CA THR A 258 9.06 8.74 10.78
C THR A 258 9.41 8.70 9.31
N THR A 259 8.45 8.27 8.47
CA THR A 259 8.48 8.42 7.03
C THR A 259 7.29 9.25 6.52
N ILE A 260 7.26 9.48 5.22
CA ILE A 260 6.24 10.24 4.51
C ILE A 260 5.87 9.52 3.21
N GLY A 261 4.57 9.44 2.92
CA GLY A 261 4.08 8.88 1.68
C GLY A 261 2.67 9.32 1.34
N SER A 262 2.36 9.35 0.04
CA SER A 262 1.02 9.66 -0.45
C SER A 262 0.09 8.45 -0.46
N ASP A 263 0.68 7.25 -0.49
CA ASP A 263 -0.03 5.99 -0.80
C ASP A 263 -0.82 6.14 -2.11
N PHE A 264 -0.13 6.73 -3.10
CA PHE A 264 -0.74 7.05 -4.38
C PHE A 264 -1.08 5.79 -5.15
N HIS A 265 -2.35 5.67 -5.52
CA HIS A 265 -2.83 4.63 -6.43
C HIS A 265 -3.35 5.25 -7.73
N LYS A 266 -4.00 6.44 -7.64
CA LYS A 266 -4.59 7.14 -8.79
C LYS A 266 -4.83 8.61 -8.50
N ASP A 267 -4.98 9.40 -9.54
CA ASP A 267 -5.46 10.78 -9.46
C ASP A 267 -6.98 10.81 -9.59
N ASP A 268 -7.69 10.71 -8.46
CA ASP A 268 -9.15 10.77 -8.39
C ASP A 268 -9.67 12.15 -7.93
N GLY A 269 -8.79 13.13 -7.78
CA GLY A 269 -9.11 14.48 -7.28
C GLY A 269 -9.44 14.52 -5.78
N ILE A 270 -9.38 13.40 -5.06
CA ILE A 270 -9.75 13.28 -3.65
C ILE A 270 -8.52 12.93 -2.81
N ARG A 271 -7.79 11.88 -3.18
CA ARG A 271 -6.62 11.39 -2.47
C ARG A 271 -5.39 12.26 -2.69
N PRO A 272 -4.39 12.17 -1.81
CA PRO A 272 -3.08 12.75 -2.10
C PRO A 272 -2.54 12.27 -3.44
N ILE A 273 -1.83 13.14 -4.14
CA ILE A 273 -1.10 12.78 -5.36
C ILE A 273 0.40 12.84 -5.09
N ILE A 274 1.19 12.20 -5.93
CA ILE A 274 2.65 12.07 -5.76
C ILE A 274 3.29 13.42 -5.41
N GLY A 275 3.91 13.48 -4.24
CA GLY A 275 4.58 14.67 -3.69
C GLY A 275 3.67 15.74 -3.09
N LEU A 276 2.33 15.60 -3.19
CA LEU A 276 1.35 16.55 -2.65
C LEU A 276 0.49 15.86 -1.59
N ILE A 277 1.12 15.44 -0.50
CA ILE A 277 0.52 14.57 0.51
C ILE A 277 -0.50 15.31 1.38
N GLY A 278 -0.25 16.57 1.72
CA GLY A 278 -1.20 17.39 2.47
C GLY A 278 -0.75 18.84 2.60
N GLU A 279 -1.70 19.79 2.59
CA GLU A 279 -1.43 21.23 2.56
C GLU A 279 -0.59 21.76 3.74
N ASN A 280 -0.57 21.05 4.88
CA ASN A 280 0.09 21.47 6.11
C ASN A 280 1.28 20.59 6.51
N ILE A 281 1.70 19.65 5.65
CA ILE A 281 2.87 18.81 5.92
C ILE A 281 4.09 19.57 5.38
N LYS A 282 4.75 20.31 6.28
CA LYS A 282 6.01 20.99 5.96
C LYS A 282 7.12 20.30 6.73
N LEU A 283 7.96 19.58 6.00
CA LEU A 283 9.23 19.07 6.50
C LEU A 283 10.34 20.01 6.03
N SER A 284 11.25 20.34 6.92
CA SER A 284 12.47 21.05 6.55
C SER A 284 13.39 20.14 5.74
N ASP A 285 14.25 20.71 4.91
CA ASP A 285 15.25 19.94 4.14
C ASP A 285 16.10 19.05 5.08
N LYS A 286 16.37 19.51 6.31
CA LYS A 286 17.09 18.72 7.32
C LYS A 286 16.30 17.49 7.76
N GLU A 287 15.01 17.60 8.04
CA GLU A 287 14.16 16.46 8.42
C GLU A 287 14.07 15.45 7.27
N ILE A 288 14.00 15.93 6.03
CA ILE A 288 14.00 15.09 4.84
C ILE A 288 15.34 14.35 4.70
N ASP A 289 16.47 15.05 4.86
CA ASP A 289 17.80 14.43 4.79
C ASP A 289 17.98 13.38 5.88
N GLU A 290 17.59 13.68 7.13
CA GLU A 290 17.61 12.71 8.24
C GLU A 290 16.72 11.48 7.96
N MET A 291 15.58 11.67 7.32
CA MET A 291 14.68 10.59 6.93
C MET A 291 15.34 9.69 5.89
N ILE A 292 15.91 10.27 4.83
CA ILE A 292 16.63 9.54 3.77
C ILE A 292 17.83 8.79 4.36
N ASP A 293 18.64 9.45 5.19
CA ASP A 293 19.79 8.83 5.85
C ASP A 293 19.41 7.63 6.73
N ASN A 294 18.25 7.67 7.38
CA ASN A 294 17.74 6.55 8.17
C ASN A 294 17.29 5.36 7.30
N LEU A 295 16.91 5.59 6.05
CA LEU A 295 16.48 4.55 5.12
C LEU A 295 17.64 3.95 4.29
N GLU A 296 18.82 4.58 4.30
CA GLU A 296 19.99 4.14 3.50
C GLU A 296 21.12 3.53 4.37
N ARG A 297 20.87 3.34 5.65
CA ARG A 297 21.82 2.68 6.57
C ARG A 297 21.67 1.18 6.50
#